data_3dbb0e948dd58e06be0c38d40269909a
#
_entry.id   3dbb0e948dd58e06be0c38d40269909a
#
_cell.length_a   1.000
_cell.length_b   1.000
_cell.length_c   1.000
_cell.angle_alpha   90.00
_cell.angle_beta   90.00
_cell.angle_gamma   90.00
#
_symmetry.space_group_name_H-M   'P 1'
#
loop_
_entity.id
_entity.type
_entity.pdbx_description
1 polymer ?
#
loop_
_entity_poly.entity_id
_entity_poly.type
_entity_poly.pdbx_seq_one_letter_code
_entity_poly.pdbx_strand_id
1 'polypeptide(L)'
;MRDFPLPRRARLAKAHGCGNSFVVATDADDSHDPSAEEVRALCSQAFGIGADGFIRCVRSGGAWFMDYRNADGSKAEMCGNGVRVFVDHLRREGLVRLAPGESLDVLTRGGTRTVALVAEAGGGAVGECAEGCGVANGAAGGGAEDGPAERGAVGDCAEGGGAAGCGAAEDGAPDSAAHGCAADGGAANGAAHGCAAGGGAQYRVDMGPASSPARETVKVSVPGIPGVLGGIWVDMPNPHTVVAVDSLAALEGAQLPAVDAARVAPQMRPAYEPEPREGTNLELVVDLTREGDEVGHLRMRVLERGVGETMACGTGCCAAAVATALRRGPGAPASWIVDVPGGRVRVDIDGVIDWDGPGLTGAPVFLTGPATRVAEIIIP
;
A
#
# COMPACT_ATOMS: atom_id res chain seq x y z
N MET A 1 -22.22 -29.34 -3.09
CA MET A 1 -21.66 -28.27 -2.27
C MET A 1 -20.48 -28.90 -1.54
N ARG A 2 -19.24 -28.48 -1.81
CA ARG A 2 -18.11 -28.91 -0.98
C ARG A 2 -18.33 -28.24 0.36
N ASP A 3 -18.27 -29.03 1.45
CA ASP A 3 -18.39 -28.49 2.79
C ASP A 3 -17.31 -27.41 2.97
N PHE A 4 -17.73 -26.27 3.51
CA PHE A 4 -16.81 -25.14 3.77
C PHE A 4 -15.82 -25.59 4.85
N PRO A 5 -14.52 -25.31 4.73
CA PRO A 5 -13.48 -25.95 5.55
C PRO A 5 -13.42 -25.51 7.02
N LEU A 6 -14.38 -24.74 7.51
CA LEU A 6 -14.46 -24.28 8.88
C LEU A 6 -15.77 -24.75 9.53
N PRO A 7 -15.83 -24.83 10.88
CA PRO A 7 -17.05 -25.21 11.59
C PRO A 7 -18.24 -24.36 11.17
N ARG A 8 -19.42 -24.96 11.06
CA ARG A 8 -20.67 -24.21 10.84
C ARG A 8 -20.83 -23.13 11.88
N ARG A 9 -21.23 -21.92 11.45
CA ARG A 9 -21.35 -20.70 12.26
C ARG A 9 -20.02 -20.10 12.72
N ALA A 10 -18.88 -20.54 12.15
CA ALA A 10 -17.62 -19.82 12.36
C ALA A 10 -17.77 -18.36 11.93
N ARG A 11 -17.32 -17.44 12.77
CA ARG A 11 -17.28 -16.00 12.47
C ARG A 11 -15.90 -15.66 11.94
N LEU A 12 -15.88 -15.06 10.78
CA LEU A 12 -14.68 -14.61 10.10
C LEU A 12 -14.75 -13.10 9.87
N ALA A 13 -13.61 -12.48 9.74
CA ALA A 13 -13.52 -11.12 9.23
C ALA A 13 -12.74 -11.09 7.92
N LYS A 14 -13.18 -10.28 6.97
CA LYS A 14 -12.36 -9.82 5.84
C LYS A 14 -11.78 -8.48 6.21
N ALA A 15 -10.45 -8.36 6.14
CA ALA A 15 -9.75 -7.12 6.50
C ALA A 15 -8.50 -6.94 5.62
N HIS A 16 -7.94 -5.73 5.59
CA HIS A 16 -6.70 -5.45 4.89
C HIS A 16 -5.84 -4.38 5.59
N GLY A 17 -4.52 -4.44 5.32
CA GLY A 17 -3.58 -3.36 5.57
C GLY A 17 -3.03 -2.88 4.23
N CYS A 18 -3.38 -1.67 3.80
CA CYS A 18 -2.94 -1.10 2.51
C CYS A 18 -3.20 -2.04 1.31
N GLY A 19 -4.44 -2.55 1.18
CA GLY A 19 -4.82 -3.42 0.06
C GLY A 19 -4.39 -4.88 0.18
N ASN A 20 -3.39 -5.21 0.99
CA ASN A 20 -3.03 -6.59 1.29
C ASN A 20 -4.09 -7.19 2.22
N SER A 21 -4.85 -8.15 1.72
CA SER A 21 -6.11 -8.61 2.28
C SER A 21 -6.01 -9.95 2.99
N PHE A 22 -6.79 -10.11 4.07
CA PHE A 22 -6.78 -11.30 4.91
C PHE A 22 -8.18 -11.76 5.25
N VAL A 23 -8.36 -13.07 5.32
CA VAL A 23 -9.43 -13.70 6.09
C VAL A 23 -8.92 -13.95 7.49
N VAL A 24 -9.62 -13.46 8.50
CA VAL A 24 -9.22 -13.56 9.90
C VAL A 24 -10.23 -14.39 10.68
N ALA A 25 -9.75 -15.36 11.46
CA ALA A 25 -10.55 -16.21 12.33
C ALA A 25 -10.03 -16.16 13.77
N THR A 26 -10.93 -16.10 14.75
CA THR A 26 -10.57 -16.33 16.16
C THR A 26 -10.72 -17.81 16.49
N ASP A 27 -9.63 -18.42 16.92
CA ASP A 27 -9.55 -19.80 17.41
C ASP A 27 -8.65 -19.83 18.65
N ALA A 28 -9.14 -19.19 19.71
CA ALA A 28 -8.36 -18.96 20.93
C ALA A 28 -7.88 -20.27 21.59
N ASP A 29 -8.64 -21.34 21.42
CA ASP A 29 -8.38 -22.63 22.06
C ASP A 29 -7.49 -23.55 21.21
N ASP A 30 -7.03 -23.07 20.02
CA ASP A 30 -6.27 -23.87 19.04
C ASP A 30 -7.00 -25.17 18.68
N SER A 31 -8.31 -25.06 18.47
CA SER A 31 -9.20 -26.20 18.27
C SER A 31 -9.23 -26.70 16.83
N HIS A 32 -8.82 -25.87 15.87
CA HIS A 32 -8.83 -26.20 14.44
C HIS A 32 -7.59 -25.64 13.70
N ASP A 33 -6.63 -26.52 13.41
CA ASP A 33 -5.47 -26.19 12.57
C ASP A 33 -5.81 -26.49 11.08
N PRO A 34 -6.17 -25.50 10.25
CA PRO A 34 -6.61 -25.76 8.90
C PRO A 34 -5.47 -26.28 8.03
N SER A 35 -5.78 -27.22 7.15
CA SER A 35 -4.87 -27.73 6.14
C SER A 35 -4.55 -26.65 5.09
N ALA A 36 -3.47 -26.82 4.34
CA ALA A 36 -3.13 -25.92 3.24
C ALA A 36 -4.23 -25.89 2.14
N GLU A 37 -4.96 -26.99 1.96
CA GLU A 37 -6.07 -27.06 1.01
C GLU A 37 -7.27 -26.22 1.47
N GLU A 38 -7.59 -26.27 2.75
CA GLU A 38 -8.66 -25.45 3.35
C GLU A 38 -8.33 -23.96 3.26
N VAL A 39 -7.08 -23.56 3.55
CA VAL A 39 -6.66 -22.17 3.40
C VAL A 39 -6.74 -21.72 1.94
N ARG A 40 -6.30 -22.54 0.97
CA ARG A 40 -6.44 -22.23 -0.45
C ARG A 40 -7.90 -22.07 -0.87
N ALA A 41 -8.79 -22.91 -0.34
CA ALA A 41 -10.21 -22.80 -0.63
C ALA A 41 -10.81 -21.51 -0.07
N LEU A 42 -10.47 -21.12 1.15
CA LEU A 42 -10.89 -19.85 1.78
C LEU A 42 -10.38 -18.63 1.02
N CYS A 43 -9.09 -18.64 0.64
CA CYS A 43 -8.43 -17.52 -0.02
C CYS A 43 -8.71 -17.43 -1.52
N SER A 44 -9.36 -18.43 -2.12
CA SER A 44 -9.69 -18.43 -3.55
C SER A 44 -10.56 -17.24 -3.92
N GLN A 45 -10.13 -16.44 -4.91
CA GLN A 45 -10.88 -15.29 -5.41
C GLN A 45 -12.19 -15.67 -6.10
N ALA A 46 -12.21 -16.84 -6.76
CA ALA A 46 -13.36 -17.29 -7.53
C ALA A 46 -14.37 -18.12 -6.73
N PHE A 47 -13.89 -18.90 -5.75
CA PHE A 47 -14.72 -19.93 -5.09
C PHE A 47 -14.76 -19.81 -3.57
N GLY A 48 -13.91 -18.94 -2.98
CA GLY A 48 -13.81 -18.68 -1.56
C GLY A 48 -14.23 -17.26 -1.19
N ILE A 49 -13.71 -16.78 -0.06
CA ILE A 49 -13.87 -15.39 0.39
C ILE A 49 -12.96 -14.46 -0.42
N GLY A 50 -11.85 -14.99 -0.95
CA GLY A 50 -10.83 -14.26 -1.69
C GLY A 50 -9.96 -13.41 -0.76
N ALA A 51 -8.68 -13.75 -0.63
CA ALA A 51 -7.70 -12.99 0.16
C ALA A 51 -6.27 -13.38 -0.24
N ASP A 52 -5.31 -12.52 0.14
CA ASP A 52 -3.88 -12.79 -0.06
C ASP A 52 -3.33 -13.70 1.03
N GLY A 53 -4.08 -13.89 2.13
CA GLY A 53 -3.72 -14.80 3.20
C GLY A 53 -4.81 -15.02 4.23
N PHE A 54 -4.53 -15.97 5.12
CA PHE A 54 -5.38 -16.34 6.24
C PHE A 54 -4.66 -16.11 7.55
N ILE A 55 -5.32 -15.50 8.52
CA ILE A 55 -4.82 -15.24 9.86
C ILE A 55 -5.73 -15.92 10.88
N ARG A 56 -5.15 -16.79 11.71
CA ARG A 56 -5.81 -17.39 12.84
C ARG A 56 -5.29 -16.78 14.13
N CYS A 57 -6.20 -16.31 14.99
CA CYS A 57 -5.88 -15.72 16.28
C CYS A 57 -5.92 -16.81 17.35
N VAL A 58 -4.76 -17.22 17.84
CA VAL A 58 -4.60 -18.34 18.78
C VAL A 58 -4.02 -17.85 20.10
N ARG A 59 -4.41 -18.46 21.24
CA ARG A 59 -3.75 -18.25 22.53
C ARG A 59 -2.62 -19.27 22.71
N SER A 60 -1.44 -18.78 23.04
CA SER A 60 -0.27 -19.62 23.32
C SER A 60 0.44 -19.11 24.57
N GLY A 61 0.48 -19.91 25.63
CA GLY A 61 1.17 -19.54 26.87
C GLY A 61 0.67 -18.24 27.54
N GLY A 62 -0.61 -17.90 27.34
CA GLY A 62 -1.21 -16.67 27.87
C GLY A 62 -1.06 -15.44 26.95
N ALA A 63 -0.22 -15.51 25.92
CA ALA A 63 -0.07 -14.49 24.89
C ALA A 63 -0.93 -14.79 23.66
N TRP A 64 -1.06 -13.81 22.76
CA TRP A 64 -1.69 -13.99 21.46
C TRP A 64 -0.65 -14.37 20.41
N PHE A 65 -0.93 -15.43 19.65
CA PHE A 65 -0.12 -15.93 18.55
C PHE A 65 -0.85 -15.70 17.22
N MET A 66 -0.19 -15.04 16.28
CA MET A 66 -0.64 -14.85 14.91
C MET A 66 -0.23 -16.05 14.05
N ASP A 67 -1.13 -17.00 13.83
CA ASP A 67 -0.92 -18.07 12.85
C ASP A 67 -1.27 -17.53 11.45
N TYR A 68 -0.25 -16.97 10.80
CA TYR A 68 -0.38 -16.44 9.44
C TYR A 68 -0.01 -17.46 8.38
N ARG A 69 -0.83 -17.53 7.32
CA ARG A 69 -0.63 -18.40 6.16
C ARG A 69 -0.89 -17.63 4.88
N ASN A 70 -0.05 -17.83 3.88
CA ASN A 70 -0.27 -17.31 2.53
C ASN A 70 -1.51 -17.93 1.90
N ALA A 71 -2.00 -17.35 0.79
CA ALA A 71 -3.18 -17.85 0.08
C ALA A 71 -3.02 -19.28 -0.47
N ASP A 72 -1.79 -19.74 -0.68
CA ASP A 72 -1.47 -21.12 -1.09
C ASP A 72 -1.47 -22.13 0.08
N GLY A 73 -1.73 -21.66 1.30
CA GLY A 73 -1.75 -22.43 2.53
C GLY A 73 -0.38 -22.66 3.18
N SER A 74 0.70 -22.13 2.61
CA SER A 74 2.03 -22.19 3.23
C SER A 74 2.08 -21.35 4.50
N LYS A 75 2.74 -21.85 5.54
CA LYS A 75 2.95 -21.11 6.80
C LYS A 75 4.03 -20.05 6.56
N ALA A 76 3.72 -18.81 6.90
CA ALA A 76 4.64 -17.68 6.79
C ALA A 76 5.10 -17.20 8.16
N GLU A 77 6.26 -16.57 8.22
CA GLU A 77 6.88 -16.16 9.48
C GLU A 77 6.21 -14.92 10.07
N MET A 78 6.08 -13.85 9.30
CA MET A 78 5.53 -12.58 9.72
C MET A 78 5.05 -11.76 8.53
N CYS A 79 4.04 -10.90 8.74
CA CYS A 79 3.56 -9.91 7.78
C CYS A 79 3.21 -8.62 8.50
N GLY A 80 3.88 -7.52 8.18
CA GLY A 80 3.64 -6.21 8.79
C GLY A 80 2.21 -5.70 8.59
N ASN A 81 1.60 -5.97 7.43
CA ASN A 81 0.19 -5.66 7.16
C ASN A 81 -0.73 -6.58 7.98
N GLY A 82 -0.40 -7.87 8.03
CA GLY A 82 -1.19 -8.88 8.74
C GLY A 82 -1.22 -8.66 10.24
N VAL A 83 -0.09 -8.27 10.87
CA VAL A 83 -0.06 -8.08 12.32
C VAL A 83 -0.88 -6.85 12.77
N ARG A 84 -0.98 -5.80 11.94
CA ARG A 84 -1.87 -4.66 12.21
C ARG A 84 -3.34 -5.10 12.15
N VAL A 85 -3.70 -5.85 11.12
CA VAL A 85 -5.03 -6.44 10.95
C VAL A 85 -5.38 -7.39 12.11
N PHE A 86 -4.42 -8.20 12.55
CA PHE A 86 -4.57 -9.10 13.68
C PHE A 86 -4.92 -8.35 14.98
N VAL A 87 -4.17 -7.29 15.32
CA VAL A 87 -4.43 -6.51 16.53
C VAL A 87 -5.75 -5.74 16.43
N ASP A 88 -6.08 -5.16 15.27
CA ASP A 88 -7.38 -4.52 15.03
C ASP A 88 -8.54 -5.51 15.22
N HIS A 89 -8.40 -6.73 14.72
CA HIS A 89 -9.39 -7.79 14.91
C HIS A 89 -9.58 -8.13 16.40
N LEU A 90 -8.50 -8.38 17.14
CA LEU A 90 -8.59 -8.67 18.58
C LEU A 90 -9.28 -7.55 19.38
N ARG A 91 -8.99 -6.29 19.03
CA ARG A 91 -9.65 -5.14 19.67
C ARG A 91 -11.15 -5.09 19.36
N ARG A 92 -11.53 -5.24 18.10
CA ARG A 92 -12.93 -5.19 17.65
C ARG A 92 -13.77 -6.32 18.22
N GLU A 93 -13.17 -7.50 18.42
CA GLU A 93 -13.83 -8.64 19.07
C GLU A 93 -13.84 -8.52 20.61
N GLY A 94 -13.27 -7.44 21.19
CA GLY A 94 -13.19 -7.24 22.63
C GLY A 94 -12.26 -8.21 23.36
N LEU A 95 -11.39 -8.91 22.63
CA LEU A 95 -10.44 -9.90 23.16
C LEU A 95 -9.23 -9.24 23.81
N VAL A 96 -8.91 -8.02 23.39
CA VAL A 96 -7.91 -7.14 24.01
C VAL A 96 -8.46 -5.73 24.15
N ARG A 97 -8.01 -5.02 25.18
CA ARG A 97 -8.20 -3.57 25.33
C ARG A 97 -6.87 -2.91 25.01
N LEU A 98 -6.90 -1.91 24.13
CA LEU A 98 -5.71 -1.17 23.73
C LEU A 98 -6.16 0.26 23.42
N ALA A 99 -5.71 1.22 24.21
CA ALA A 99 -5.93 2.64 23.97
C ALA A 99 -4.82 3.25 23.12
N PRO A 100 -5.02 4.41 22.48
CA PRO A 100 -3.95 5.13 21.80
C PRO A 100 -2.75 5.36 22.72
N GLY A 101 -1.55 5.01 22.23
CA GLY A 101 -0.29 5.02 22.98
C GLY A 101 0.03 3.71 23.70
N GLU A 102 -0.90 2.79 23.85
CA GLU A 102 -0.63 1.46 24.40
C GLU A 102 -0.18 0.47 23.33
N SER A 103 0.51 -0.58 23.74
CA SER A 103 1.04 -1.63 22.85
C SER A 103 0.67 -3.03 23.32
N LEU A 104 0.67 -3.95 22.38
CA LEU A 104 0.46 -5.38 22.57
C LEU A 104 1.62 -6.15 21.92
N ASP A 105 2.19 -7.09 22.67
CA ASP A 105 3.13 -8.06 22.13
C ASP A 105 2.38 -9.22 21.48
N VAL A 106 2.69 -9.47 20.22
CA VAL A 106 2.12 -10.52 19.39
C VAL A 106 3.20 -11.55 19.07
N LEU A 107 2.96 -12.79 19.42
CA LEU A 107 3.82 -13.90 19.01
C LEU A 107 3.59 -14.22 17.55
N THR A 108 4.65 -14.38 16.79
CA THR A 108 4.63 -14.82 15.38
C THR A 108 5.68 -15.90 15.17
N ARG A 109 5.68 -16.58 14.02
CA ARG A 109 6.75 -17.52 13.67
C ARG A 109 8.10 -16.83 13.45
N GLY A 110 8.09 -15.54 13.09
CA GLY A 110 9.29 -14.69 12.96
C GLY A 110 9.66 -13.96 14.26
N GLY A 111 9.22 -14.46 15.43
CA GLY A 111 9.47 -13.86 16.74
C GLY A 111 8.35 -12.94 17.21
N THR A 112 8.55 -12.32 18.36
CA THR A 112 7.60 -11.38 18.95
C THR A 112 7.64 -10.05 18.20
N ARG A 113 6.46 -9.45 18.01
CA ARG A 113 6.30 -8.10 17.45
C ARG A 113 5.47 -7.25 18.39
N THR A 114 6.00 -6.08 18.73
CA THR A 114 5.28 -5.08 19.52
C THR A 114 4.46 -4.21 18.57
N VAL A 115 3.16 -4.12 18.82
CA VAL A 115 2.21 -3.34 18.00
C VAL A 115 1.52 -2.32 18.89
N ALA A 116 1.72 -1.05 18.61
CA ALA A 116 1.09 0.06 19.33
C ALA A 116 -0.11 0.60 18.54
N LEU A 117 -1.20 0.94 19.23
CA LEU A 117 -2.27 1.74 18.66
C LEU A 117 -1.85 3.22 18.67
N VAL A 118 -1.81 3.84 17.50
CA VAL A 118 -1.44 5.25 17.35
C VAL A 118 -2.67 6.16 17.36
N ALA A 119 -3.70 5.78 16.61
CA ALA A 119 -4.95 6.54 16.50
C ALA A 119 -6.13 5.62 16.22
N GLU A 120 -7.31 6.01 16.74
CA GLU A 120 -8.57 5.36 16.44
C GLU A 120 -9.06 5.64 15.01
N ALA A 121 -9.95 4.78 14.51
CA ALA A 121 -10.64 5.02 13.25
C ALA A 121 -11.45 6.34 13.35
N GLY A 122 -11.18 7.28 12.44
CA GLY A 122 -11.83 8.61 12.43
C GLY A 122 -11.15 9.68 13.27
N GLY A 123 -10.09 9.36 14.01
CA GLY A 123 -9.19 10.32 14.65
C GLY A 123 -8.21 10.90 13.63
N GLY A 124 -8.19 12.22 13.48
CA GLY A 124 -7.46 12.89 12.41
C GLY A 124 -5.97 12.59 12.38
N ALA A 125 -5.51 12.44 11.15
CA ALA A 125 -4.21 12.75 10.58
C ALA A 125 -2.93 12.26 11.27
N VAL A 126 -2.30 11.33 10.61
CA VAL A 126 -0.84 11.20 10.63
C VAL A 126 -0.26 12.25 9.67
N GLY A 127 0.16 13.39 10.21
CA GLY A 127 0.84 14.44 9.46
C GLY A 127 -0.12 15.41 8.74
N GLU A 128 -0.09 16.67 9.15
CA GLU A 128 -0.78 17.77 8.48
C GLU A 128 -0.36 17.84 7.01
N CYS A 129 -1.29 17.59 6.12
CA CYS A 129 -1.17 18.08 4.75
C CYS A 129 -1.50 19.57 4.81
N ALA A 130 -0.49 20.42 4.67
CA ALA A 130 -0.67 21.83 4.43
C ALA A 130 -1.55 22.03 3.19
N GLU A 131 -2.64 22.70 3.41
CA GLU A 131 -3.49 23.54 2.56
C GLU A 131 -3.52 23.33 1.04
N GLY A 132 -4.71 23.12 0.53
CA GLY A 132 -5.07 23.53 -0.82
C GLY A 132 -6.04 22.64 -1.59
N CYS A 133 -7.26 22.43 -1.08
CA CYS A 133 -8.41 22.18 -1.94
C CYS A 133 -9.69 22.59 -1.23
N GLY A 134 -10.02 23.88 -1.37
CA GLY A 134 -11.32 24.42 -0.95
C GLY A 134 -12.40 23.91 -1.88
N VAL A 135 -13.29 23.06 -1.36
CA VAL A 135 -14.61 22.83 -1.97
C VAL A 135 -15.61 23.65 -1.17
N ALA A 136 -16.05 24.73 -1.76
CA ALA A 136 -17.11 25.55 -1.21
C ALA A 136 -18.43 24.78 -1.25
N ASN A 137 -18.91 24.32 -0.09
CA ASN A 137 -20.30 23.91 0.10
C ASN A 137 -21.14 25.18 0.37
N GLY A 138 -21.87 25.63 -0.66
CA GLY A 138 -22.92 26.61 -0.53
C GLY A 138 -24.13 25.98 0.13
N ALA A 139 -24.34 26.31 1.40
CA ALA A 139 -25.63 26.10 2.05
C ALA A 139 -26.60 27.21 1.63
N ALA A 140 -27.69 26.85 0.99
CA ALA A 140 -28.87 27.72 0.86
C ALA A 140 -30.01 27.11 1.67
N GLY A 141 -30.29 27.75 2.78
CA GLY A 141 -31.51 27.50 3.54
C GLY A 141 -32.61 28.44 3.13
N GLY A 142 -33.85 27.98 3.27
CA GLY A 142 -34.94 28.82 3.66
C GLY A 142 -36.11 28.95 2.71
N GLY A 143 -37.28 28.51 3.16
CA GLY A 143 -38.53 29.23 3.07
C GLY A 143 -39.56 28.72 2.06
N ALA A 144 -40.57 28.10 2.60
CA ALA A 144 -41.85 27.80 1.97
C ALA A 144 -42.64 29.07 1.67
N GLU A 145 -43.47 29.05 0.62
CA GLU A 145 -44.89 29.41 0.68
C GLU A 145 -45.64 29.14 -0.64
N ASP A 146 -46.91 28.91 -0.48
CA ASP A 146 -47.95 28.32 -1.32
C ASP A 146 -48.38 29.08 -2.58
N GLY A 147 -49.04 28.31 -3.52
CA GLY A 147 -50.24 28.69 -4.25
C GLY A 147 -50.15 28.75 -5.79
N PRO A 148 -51.25 28.58 -6.51
CA PRO A 148 -51.36 27.53 -7.50
C PRO A 148 -51.57 27.99 -8.97
N ALA A 149 -51.42 27.01 -9.87
CA ALA A 149 -52.03 26.83 -11.20
C ALA A 149 -51.98 27.93 -12.25
N GLU A 150 -51.50 27.62 -13.46
CA GLU A 150 -52.35 27.55 -14.66
C GLU A 150 -51.62 26.94 -15.87
N ARG A 151 -52.42 26.35 -16.75
CA ARG A 151 -52.12 25.56 -17.96
C ARG A 151 -51.84 26.44 -19.18
N GLY A 152 -51.18 25.87 -20.17
CA GLY A 152 -51.25 26.31 -21.58
C GLY A 152 -49.93 26.06 -22.32
N ALA A 153 -49.88 25.11 -23.10
CA ALA A 153 -50.21 24.88 -24.50
C ALA A 153 -48.98 24.99 -25.44
N VAL A 154 -48.66 23.86 -25.99
CA VAL A 154 -48.26 23.47 -27.38
C VAL A 154 -47.73 24.55 -28.34
N GLY A 155 -46.62 24.23 -29.00
CA GLY A 155 -46.20 24.90 -30.23
C GLY A 155 -44.99 24.22 -30.87
N ASP A 156 -45.31 23.47 -31.91
CA ASP A 156 -44.47 22.74 -32.85
C ASP A 156 -43.71 23.64 -33.85
N CYS A 157 -42.81 22.97 -34.60
CA CYS A 157 -42.24 23.29 -35.92
C CYS A 157 -40.88 24.04 -35.92
N ALA A 158 -39.91 23.69 -36.64
CA ALA A 158 -39.52 22.89 -37.77
C ALA A 158 -38.32 23.55 -38.46
N GLU A 159 -37.37 22.72 -38.84
CA GLU A 159 -36.51 22.72 -40.05
C GLU A 159 -35.89 23.97 -40.67
N GLY A 160 -34.62 23.77 -41.12
CA GLY A 160 -33.93 24.41 -42.23
C GLY A 160 -32.53 24.91 -41.87
N GLY A 161 -31.45 24.42 -42.30
CA GLY A 161 -30.99 24.05 -43.64
C GLY A 161 -30.07 25.14 -44.19
N GLY A 162 -28.83 24.83 -44.55
CA GLY A 162 -28.09 25.67 -45.46
C GLY A 162 -26.62 25.86 -45.21
N ALA A 163 -25.87 25.44 -46.18
CA ALA A 163 -24.47 25.25 -46.34
C ALA A 163 -23.66 26.46 -46.80
N ALA A 164 -22.33 26.28 -46.73
CA ALA A 164 -21.31 26.77 -47.65
C ALA A 164 -20.63 28.13 -47.50
N GLY A 165 -19.32 28.12 -47.57
CA GLY A 165 -18.58 29.15 -48.29
C GLY A 165 -17.20 29.49 -47.75
N CYS A 166 -16.19 29.07 -48.51
CA CYS A 166 -14.76 29.34 -48.52
C CYS A 166 -14.32 30.82 -48.38
N GLY A 167 -13.07 31.01 -47.93
CA GLY A 167 -12.34 32.25 -48.20
C GLY A 167 -11.00 32.33 -47.46
N ALA A 168 -9.91 32.28 -48.22
CA ALA A 168 -8.52 32.37 -47.80
C ALA A 168 -7.98 33.80 -47.76
N ALA A 169 -6.79 33.91 -47.18
CA ALA A 169 -5.67 34.89 -47.45
C ALA A 169 -5.41 35.88 -46.30
N GLU A 170 -4.25 35.77 -45.72
CA GLU A 170 -2.91 36.37 -45.86
C GLU A 170 -2.61 37.61 -44.98
N ASP A 171 -1.43 37.49 -44.34
CA ASP A 171 -0.42 38.52 -44.01
C ASP A 171 -0.60 39.48 -42.80
N GLY A 172 0.46 39.46 -41.97
CA GLY A 172 0.92 40.61 -41.21
C GLY A 172 1.29 40.43 -39.77
N ALA A 173 2.55 40.14 -39.44
CA ALA A 173 3.18 40.48 -38.15
C ALA A 173 3.64 41.96 -38.20
N PRO A 174 4.07 42.66 -37.09
CA PRO A 174 4.64 42.14 -35.86
C PRO A 174 4.30 42.91 -34.52
N ASP A 175 4.93 42.38 -33.47
CA ASP A 175 5.37 43.01 -32.20
C ASP A 175 4.37 43.55 -31.17
N SER A 176 4.37 42.94 -30.02
CA SER A 176 4.94 43.43 -28.76
C SER A 176 4.41 42.68 -27.53
N ALA A 177 5.34 42.47 -26.60
CA ALA A 177 5.24 41.78 -25.32
C ALA A 177 4.00 42.08 -24.43
N ALA A 178 3.42 41.03 -23.84
CA ALA A 178 2.84 41.06 -22.49
C ALA A 178 2.72 39.67 -21.91
N HIS A 179 3.17 39.51 -20.68
CA HIS A 179 3.12 38.32 -19.86
C HIS A 179 1.68 37.84 -19.67
N GLY A 180 1.42 36.59 -20.02
CA GLY A 180 0.18 35.93 -19.70
C GLY A 180 0.45 34.47 -19.34
N CYS A 181 0.22 34.08 -18.08
CA CYS A 181 0.23 32.71 -17.64
C CYS A 181 -0.81 31.90 -18.42
N ALA A 182 -0.33 31.01 -19.27
CA ALA A 182 -1.19 30.02 -19.92
C ALA A 182 -1.32 28.80 -18.99
N ALA A 183 -2.54 28.51 -18.57
CA ALA A 183 -2.92 27.27 -17.95
C ALA A 183 -3.15 26.23 -19.04
N ASP A 184 -2.22 25.29 -19.19
CA ASP A 184 -2.43 24.14 -20.05
C ASP A 184 -3.32 23.12 -19.34
N GLY A 185 -4.57 23.07 -19.77
CA GLY A 185 -5.50 22.00 -19.43
C GLY A 185 -5.22 20.75 -20.25
N GLY A 186 -4.38 19.88 -19.76
CA GLY A 186 -4.23 18.51 -20.25
C GLY A 186 -5.14 17.58 -19.46
N ALA A 187 -6.26 17.15 -20.06
CA ALA A 187 -7.10 16.10 -19.50
C ALA A 187 -6.35 14.76 -19.61
N ALA A 188 -5.67 14.37 -18.56
CA ALA A 188 -5.18 13.01 -18.39
C ALA A 188 -6.29 12.17 -17.73
N ASN A 189 -6.97 11.34 -18.54
CA ASN A 189 -7.78 10.24 -18.08
C ASN A 189 -6.86 9.15 -17.50
N GLY A 190 -6.31 9.40 -16.31
CA GLY A 190 -5.73 8.40 -15.45
C GLY A 190 -6.78 8.09 -14.39
N ALA A 191 -7.28 6.86 -14.38
CA ALA A 191 -8.10 6.37 -13.29
C ALA A 191 -7.29 6.49 -11.99
N ALA A 192 -7.43 7.63 -11.31
CA ALA A 192 -7.00 7.81 -9.96
C ALA A 192 -7.88 6.87 -9.11
N HIS A 193 -7.38 5.66 -8.85
CA HIS A 193 -7.82 4.91 -7.70
C HIS A 193 -7.39 5.70 -6.46
N GLY A 194 -8.14 6.75 -6.18
CA GLY A 194 -8.09 7.47 -4.93
C GLY A 194 -8.55 6.50 -3.85
N CYS A 195 -7.61 5.75 -3.26
CA CYS A 195 -7.82 5.27 -1.92
C CYS A 195 -7.94 6.52 -1.05
N ALA A 196 -9.18 6.93 -0.81
CA ALA A 196 -9.50 7.80 0.30
C ALA A 196 -8.66 7.30 1.48
N ALA A 197 -8.03 8.19 2.23
CA ALA A 197 -7.41 7.87 3.50
C ALA A 197 -8.46 7.11 4.31
N GLY A 198 -8.44 5.78 4.22
CA GLY A 198 -9.42 4.91 4.81
C GLY A 198 -9.37 5.14 6.30
N GLY A 199 -10.49 5.57 6.90
CA GLY A 199 -10.60 5.89 8.31
C GLY A 199 -10.43 4.69 9.25
N GLY A 200 -9.49 3.80 8.98
CA GLY A 200 -9.08 2.69 9.83
C GLY A 200 -8.19 3.17 10.98
N ALA A 201 -8.19 2.41 12.08
CA ALA A 201 -7.27 2.64 13.16
C ALA A 201 -5.82 2.49 12.68
N GLN A 202 -4.92 3.31 13.23
CA GLN A 202 -3.51 3.35 12.87
C GLN A 202 -2.66 2.58 13.88
N TYR A 203 -1.83 1.69 13.39
CA TYR A 203 -0.96 0.84 14.21
C TYR A 203 0.49 1.01 13.83
N ARG A 204 1.35 1.17 14.83
CA ARG A 204 2.81 1.18 14.71
C ARG A 204 3.35 -0.19 15.11
N VAL A 205 4.12 -0.79 14.23
CA VAL A 205 4.72 -2.13 14.40
C VAL A 205 6.23 -1.98 14.51
N ASP A 206 6.83 -2.62 15.51
CA ASP A 206 8.26 -2.86 15.52
C ASP A 206 8.58 -3.96 14.50
N MET A 207 9.21 -3.57 13.39
CA MET A 207 9.58 -4.48 12.31
C MET A 207 10.91 -5.18 12.56
N GLY A 208 11.59 -4.84 13.64
CA GLY A 208 12.93 -5.31 13.96
C GLY A 208 14.02 -4.50 13.28
N PRO A 209 15.29 -4.90 13.47
CA PRO A 209 16.41 -4.20 12.89
C PRO A 209 16.55 -4.45 11.39
N ALA A 210 16.91 -3.40 10.64
CA ALA A 210 17.36 -3.53 9.28
C ALA A 210 18.87 -3.78 9.22
N SER A 211 19.31 -4.51 8.21
CA SER A 211 20.72 -4.56 7.86
C SER A 211 20.93 -4.37 6.35
N SER A 212 22.03 -3.70 6.00
CA SER A 212 22.42 -3.51 4.61
C SER A 212 23.95 -3.52 4.52
N PRO A 213 24.52 -4.37 3.66
CA PRO A 213 25.99 -4.53 3.60
C PRO A 213 26.72 -3.37 2.94
N ALA A 214 26.07 -2.40 2.38
CA ALA A 214 26.57 -1.14 1.83
C ALA A 214 25.76 -0.65 0.61
N ARG A 215 26.29 0.43 0.00
CA ARG A 215 25.82 1.11 -1.22
C ARG A 215 25.71 0.13 -2.39
N GLU A 216 25.08 0.52 -3.47
CA GLU A 216 24.75 -0.28 -4.67
C GLU A 216 25.57 -1.55 -4.87
N THR A 217 24.95 -2.71 -4.62
CA THR A 217 25.63 -4.00 -4.59
C THR A 217 25.17 -4.93 -5.70
N VAL A 218 24.11 -4.56 -6.43
CA VAL A 218 23.49 -5.39 -7.46
C VAL A 218 23.05 -4.53 -8.64
N LYS A 219 23.26 -5.05 -9.85
CA LYS A 219 22.69 -4.47 -11.07
C LYS A 219 21.38 -5.18 -11.37
N VAL A 220 20.35 -4.40 -11.72
CA VAL A 220 19.01 -4.91 -11.98
C VAL A 220 18.52 -4.42 -13.33
N SER A 221 18.03 -5.34 -14.16
CA SER A 221 17.30 -5.02 -15.37
C SER A 221 15.83 -5.33 -15.15
N VAL A 222 14.95 -4.38 -15.39
CA VAL A 222 13.50 -4.51 -15.17
C VAL A 222 12.76 -4.37 -16.50
N PRO A 223 11.91 -5.32 -16.89
CA PRO A 223 11.08 -5.19 -18.07
C PRO A 223 10.25 -3.90 -18.03
N GLY A 224 10.23 -3.15 -19.14
CA GLY A 224 9.53 -1.86 -19.23
C GLY A 224 10.36 -0.65 -18.79
N ILE A 225 11.55 -0.86 -18.18
CA ILE A 225 12.48 0.23 -17.84
C ILE A 225 13.76 0.06 -18.67
N PRO A 226 14.16 1.07 -19.47
CA PRO A 226 15.39 0.99 -20.26
C PRO A 226 16.65 0.96 -19.39
N GLY A 227 17.65 0.17 -19.80
CA GLY A 227 18.97 0.15 -19.18
C GLY A 227 19.11 -0.80 -18.00
N VAL A 228 20.21 -0.64 -17.29
CA VAL A 228 20.57 -1.40 -16.08
C VAL A 228 20.62 -0.43 -14.91
N LEU A 229 19.92 -0.74 -13.86
CA LEU A 229 19.76 0.09 -12.66
C LEU A 229 20.62 -0.44 -11.50
N GLY A 230 21.09 0.46 -10.64
CA GLY A 230 21.78 0.08 -9.41
C GLY A 230 20.78 -0.24 -8.28
N GLY A 231 20.95 -1.37 -7.63
CA GLY A 231 20.14 -1.79 -6.49
C GLY A 231 20.93 -1.86 -5.19
N ILE A 232 20.25 -1.63 -4.07
CA ILE A 232 20.77 -1.79 -2.71
C ILE A 232 20.08 -3.00 -2.08
N TRP A 233 20.86 -3.93 -1.53
CA TRP A 233 20.32 -5.01 -0.72
C TRP A 233 20.03 -4.54 0.69
N VAL A 234 18.84 -4.87 1.16
CA VAL A 234 18.39 -4.62 2.54
C VAL A 234 17.76 -5.89 3.08
N ASP A 235 18.15 -6.28 4.28
CA ASP A 235 17.56 -7.39 5.01
C ASP A 235 16.67 -6.88 6.14
N MET A 236 15.40 -7.32 6.13
CA MET A 236 14.32 -6.87 7.02
C MET A 236 13.52 -7.99 7.72
N PRO A 237 13.92 -8.98 8.23
CA PRO A 237 14.81 -10.13 8.13
C PRO A 237 14.62 -11.00 6.89
N ASN A 238 13.88 -10.58 5.93
CA ASN A 238 13.81 -11.20 4.61
C ASN A 238 14.53 -10.32 3.58
N PRO A 239 15.07 -10.90 2.48
CA PRO A 239 15.89 -10.17 1.54
C PRO A 239 15.08 -9.25 0.62
N HIS A 240 15.54 -8.02 0.48
CA HIS A 240 15.02 -6.99 -0.40
C HIS A 240 16.09 -6.42 -1.31
N THR A 241 15.73 -6.14 -2.55
CA THR A 241 16.53 -5.37 -3.50
C THR A 241 15.77 -4.09 -3.84
N VAL A 242 16.31 -2.95 -3.41
CA VAL A 242 15.68 -1.65 -3.64
C VAL A 242 16.38 -0.93 -4.77
N VAL A 243 15.62 -0.57 -5.79
CA VAL A 243 16.07 0.11 -6.99
C VAL A 243 15.41 1.48 -7.10
N ALA A 244 16.22 2.54 -7.20
CA ALA A 244 15.67 3.86 -7.51
C ALA A 244 15.36 3.97 -8.99
N VAL A 245 14.21 4.57 -9.29
CA VAL A 245 13.77 4.92 -10.66
C VAL A 245 13.63 6.43 -10.75
N ASP A 246 13.99 6.98 -11.91
CA ASP A 246 14.15 8.41 -12.09
C ASP A 246 12.83 9.20 -12.11
N SER A 247 11.70 8.54 -12.36
CA SER A 247 10.41 9.22 -12.49
C SER A 247 9.22 8.32 -12.19
N LEU A 248 8.08 8.94 -11.89
CA LEU A 248 6.80 8.23 -11.75
C LEU A 248 6.40 7.52 -13.04
N ALA A 249 6.69 8.13 -14.22
CA ALA A 249 6.42 7.50 -15.51
C ALA A 249 7.24 6.22 -15.72
N ALA A 250 8.52 6.20 -15.31
CA ALA A 250 9.35 5.00 -15.34
C ALA A 250 8.84 3.94 -14.36
N LEU A 251 8.42 4.35 -13.16
CA LEU A 251 7.81 3.45 -12.17
C LEU A 251 6.53 2.80 -12.70
N GLU A 252 5.64 3.59 -13.29
CA GLU A 252 4.38 3.10 -13.88
C GLU A 252 4.60 2.22 -15.10
N GLY A 253 5.63 2.53 -15.91
CA GLY A 253 6.02 1.77 -17.11
C GLY A 253 6.69 0.42 -16.81
N ALA A 254 7.11 0.17 -15.57
CA ALA A 254 7.70 -1.11 -15.18
C ALA A 254 6.70 -2.26 -15.34
N GLN A 255 7.13 -3.32 -16.02
CA GLN A 255 6.32 -4.52 -16.23
C GLN A 255 6.70 -5.57 -15.18
N LEU A 256 6.03 -5.52 -14.04
CA LEU A 256 6.19 -6.51 -12.98
C LEU A 256 5.18 -7.64 -13.17
N PRO A 257 5.59 -8.93 -13.07
CA PRO A 257 4.66 -10.03 -13.22
C PRO A 257 3.66 -10.10 -12.06
N ALA A 258 2.38 -10.29 -12.38
CA ALA A 258 1.30 -10.46 -11.40
C ALA A 258 1.32 -11.81 -10.68
N VAL A 259 2.24 -12.70 -11.06
CA VAL A 259 2.46 -14.02 -10.45
C VAL A 259 3.94 -14.18 -10.14
N ASP A 260 4.27 -15.20 -9.35
CA ASP A 260 5.66 -15.51 -9.03
C ASP A 260 6.57 -15.42 -10.26
N ALA A 261 7.62 -14.59 -10.16
CA ALA A 261 8.57 -14.34 -11.23
C ALA A 261 9.23 -15.63 -11.78
N ALA A 262 9.34 -16.67 -10.96
CA ALA A 262 9.85 -17.97 -11.39
C ALA A 262 8.92 -18.70 -12.38
N ARG A 263 7.64 -18.31 -12.44
CA ARG A 263 6.62 -18.92 -13.31
C ARG A 263 6.45 -18.23 -14.67
N VAL A 264 7.13 -17.10 -14.88
CA VAL A 264 7.07 -16.39 -16.16
C VAL A 264 8.37 -16.56 -16.95
N ALA A 265 8.30 -16.29 -18.26
CA ALA A 265 9.46 -16.39 -19.13
C ALA A 265 10.58 -15.41 -18.70
N PRO A 266 11.86 -15.75 -18.88
CA PRO A 266 12.99 -14.92 -18.41
C PRO A 266 12.94 -13.46 -18.85
N GLN A 267 12.48 -13.17 -20.08
CA GLN A 267 12.35 -11.82 -20.61
C GLN A 267 11.21 -10.99 -19.97
N MET A 268 10.32 -11.62 -19.20
CA MET A 268 9.18 -11.00 -18.54
C MET A 268 9.41 -10.79 -17.03
N ARG A 269 10.61 -11.07 -16.54
CA ARG A 269 10.96 -10.92 -15.13
C ARG A 269 12.21 -10.07 -14.95
N PRO A 270 12.41 -9.43 -13.79
CA PRO A 270 13.67 -8.77 -13.46
C PRO A 270 14.85 -9.74 -13.51
N ALA A 271 16.02 -9.23 -13.92
CA ALA A 271 17.28 -9.95 -13.92
C ALA A 271 18.28 -9.21 -13.03
N TYR A 272 19.09 -9.97 -12.32
CA TYR A 272 20.02 -9.45 -11.30
C TYR A 272 21.46 -9.88 -11.59
N GLU A 273 22.43 -9.01 -11.28
CA GLU A 273 23.86 -9.31 -11.34
C GLU A 273 24.58 -8.72 -10.10
N PRO A 274 25.04 -9.56 -9.14
CA PRO A 274 24.87 -11.02 -9.09
C PRO A 274 23.41 -11.43 -8.79
N GLU A 275 23.06 -12.66 -9.21
CA GLU A 275 21.76 -13.26 -8.90
C GLU A 275 21.65 -13.54 -7.38
N PRO A 276 20.54 -13.13 -6.71
CA PRO A 276 20.32 -13.43 -5.31
C PRO A 276 20.15 -14.94 -5.07
N ARG A 277 20.98 -15.52 -4.20
CA ARG A 277 21.01 -16.99 -3.98
C ARG A 277 19.67 -17.59 -3.56
N GLU A 278 18.92 -16.88 -2.74
CA GLU A 278 17.62 -17.31 -2.20
C GLU A 278 16.44 -16.53 -2.80
N GLY A 279 16.70 -15.78 -3.87
CA GLY A 279 15.76 -14.82 -4.41
C GLY A 279 15.64 -13.58 -3.51
N THR A 280 14.86 -12.60 -3.96
CA THR A 280 14.67 -11.32 -3.27
C THR A 280 13.28 -10.76 -3.57
N ASN A 281 12.75 -9.94 -2.68
CA ASN A 281 11.71 -8.99 -3.04
C ASN A 281 12.37 -7.83 -3.80
N LEU A 282 11.69 -7.26 -4.78
CA LEU A 282 12.17 -6.12 -5.55
C LEU A 282 11.26 -4.93 -5.30
N GLU A 283 11.82 -3.86 -4.78
CA GLU A 283 11.15 -2.57 -4.62
C GLU A 283 11.67 -1.59 -5.67
N LEU A 284 10.78 -1.10 -6.52
CA LEU A 284 11.05 0.03 -7.42
C LEU A 284 10.57 1.31 -6.74
N VAL A 285 11.46 2.29 -6.57
CA VAL A 285 11.22 3.46 -5.72
C VAL A 285 11.51 4.75 -6.48
N VAL A 286 10.57 5.70 -6.42
CA VAL A 286 10.80 7.09 -6.77
C VAL A 286 10.90 7.90 -5.49
N ASP A 287 12.00 8.61 -5.32
CA ASP A 287 12.21 9.54 -4.21
C ASP A 287 11.61 10.91 -4.57
N LEU A 288 10.56 11.28 -3.87
CA LEU A 288 9.82 12.53 -4.01
C LEU A 288 10.22 13.59 -2.97
N THR A 289 11.19 13.27 -2.10
CA THR A 289 11.65 14.13 -1.01
C THR A 289 12.37 15.36 -1.57
N ARG A 290 11.98 16.54 -1.13
CA ARG A 290 12.61 17.81 -1.48
C ARG A 290 13.75 18.11 -0.53
N GLU A 291 14.63 19.02 -0.95
CA GLU A 291 15.68 19.54 -0.07
C GLU A 291 15.05 20.30 1.09
N GLY A 292 15.48 19.98 2.32
CA GLY A 292 14.95 20.57 3.54
C GLY A 292 13.72 19.91 4.14
N ASP A 293 13.14 18.89 3.48
CA ASP A 293 12.04 18.12 4.07
C ASP A 293 12.53 17.33 5.30
N GLU A 294 11.86 17.51 6.44
CA GLU A 294 12.12 16.74 7.67
C GLU A 294 11.60 15.30 7.57
N VAL A 295 10.61 15.05 6.71
CA VAL A 295 10.01 13.76 6.45
C VAL A 295 10.20 13.43 4.98
N GLY A 296 10.84 12.30 4.70
CA GLY A 296 11.01 11.81 3.33
C GLY A 296 9.70 11.33 2.72
N HIS A 297 9.60 11.36 1.40
CA HIS A 297 8.43 10.90 0.68
C HIS A 297 8.83 10.00 -0.49
N LEU A 298 8.31 8.77 -0.51
CA LEU A 298 8.57 7.75 -1.51
C LEU A 298 7.28 7.32 -2.20
N ARG A 299 7.39 7.01 -3.48
CA ARG A 299 6.41 6.22 -4.22
C ARG A 299 7.04 4.91 -4.62
N MET A 300 6.39 3.76 -4.38
CA MET A 300 6.97 2.47 -4.74
C MET A 300 5.97 1.48 -5.31
N ARG A 301 6.51 0.53 -6.08
CA ARG A 301 5.86 -0.73 -6.45
C ARG A 301 6.75 -1.89 -6.01
N VAL A 302 6.17 -3.03 -5.71
CA VAL A 302 6.89 -4.19 -5.18
C VAL A 302 6.53 -5.46 -5.91
N LEU A 303 7.56 -6.26 -6.23
CA LEU A 303 7.45 -7.63 -6.69
C LEU A 303 7.89 -8.56 -5.55
N GLU A 304 6.94 -9.23 -4.92
CA GLU A 304 7.24 -10.12 -3.81
C GLU A 304 7.72 -11.49 -4.29
N ARG A 305 8.76 -11.99 -3.63
CA ARG A 305 9.35 -13.31 -3.89
C ARG A 305 8.32 -14.41 -3.69
N GLY A 306 8.13 -15.26 -4.70
CA GLY A 306 7.20 -16.37 -4.67
C GLY A 306 5.73 -16.01 -4.87
N VAL A 307 5.41 -14.70 -4.99
CA VAL A 307 4.03 -14.22 -5.10
C VAL A 307 3.77 -13.52 -6.43
N GLY A 308 4.53 -12.47 -6.73
CA GLY A 308 4.32 -11.55 -7.84
C GLY A 308 4.18 -10.10 -7.37
N GLU A 309 3.71 -9.22 -8.24
CA GLU A 309 3.42 -7.84 -7.85
C GLU A 309 2.24 -7.79 -6.88
N THR A 310 2.41 -7.07 -5.77
CA THR A 310 1.40 -6.90 -4.73
C THR A 310 1.10 -5.43 -4.48
N MET A 311 -0.03 -5.18 -3.80
CA MET A 311 -0.50 -3.83 -3.49
C MET A 311 0.36 -3.14 -2.41
N ALA A 312 0.98 -3.92 -1.52
CA ALA A 312 1.84 -3.43 -0.44
C ALA A 312 2.63 -4.56 0.22
N CYS A 313 3.91 -4.35 0.46
CA CYS A 313 4.77 -5.20 1.28
C CYS A 313 5.30 -4.39 2.47
N GLY A 314 4.98 -4.78 3.70
CA GLY A 314 5.37 -4.03 4.91
C GLY A 314 6.89 -3.95 5.10
N THR A 315 7.59 -5.08 4.97
CA THR A 315 9.06 -5.13 5.03
C THR A 315 9.69 -4.41 3.84
N GLY A 316 9.05 -4.47 2.66
CA GLY A 316 9.48 -3.74 1.47
C GLY A 316 9.40 -2.22 1.64
N CYS A 317 8.36 -1.69 2.31
CA CYS A 317 8.28 -0.27 2.64
C CYS A 317 9.44 0.16 3.56
N CYS A 318 9.76 -0.66 4.57
CA CYS A 318 10.90 -0.43 5.46
C CYS A 318 12.23 -0.47 4.70
N ALA A 319 12.44 -1.48 3.86
CA ALA A 319 13.63 -1.60 3.03
C ALA A 319 13.80 -0.41 2.07
N ALA A 320 12.70 0.06 1.45
CA ALA A 320 12.69 1.22 0.58
C ALA A 320 13.13 2.50 1.30
N ALA A 321 12.62 2.75 2.51
CA ALA A 321 13.01 3.89 3.33
C ALA A 321 14.49 3.82 3.73
N VAL A 322 14.96 2.67 4.20
CA VAL A 322 16.35 2.43 4.59
C VAL A 322 17.30 2.63 3.40
N ALA A 323 17.02 1.99 2.26
CA ALA A 323 17.88 2.11 1.08
C ALA A 323 17.93 3.56 0.54
N THR A 324 16.80 4.28 0.60
CA THR A 324 16.78 5.67 0.14
C THR A 324 17.53 6.57 1.12
N ALA A 325 17.39 6.36 2.43
CA ALA A 325 18.19 7.06 3.43
C ALA A 325 19.69 6.83 3.19
N LEU A 326 20.12 5.58 2.99
CA LEU A 326 21.51 5.24 2.66
C LEU A 326 22.00 5.94 1.39
N ARG A 327 21.15 6.06 0.36
CA ARG A 327 21.47 6.72 -0.91
C ARG A 327 21.64 8.24 -0.77
N ARG A 328 20.80 8.86 0.07
CA ARG A 328 20.88 10.31 0.36
C ARG A 328 22.09 10.68 1.21
N GLY A 329 22.55 9.76 2.05
CA GLY A 329 23.69 10.00 2.92
C GLY A 329 23.36 10.79 4.18
N PRO A 330 24.38 11.37 4.84
CA PRO A 330 24.20 12.16 6.06
C PRO A 330 23.19 13.29 5.89
N GLY A 331 22.26 13.40 6.85
CA GLY A 331 21.15 14.38 6.77
C GLY A 331 19.89 13.85 6.09
N ALA A 332 19.85 12.57 5.68
CA ALA A 332 18.60 11.96 5.25
C ALA A 332 17.54 11.97 6.38
N PRO A 333 16.25 12.15 6.04
CA PRO A 333 15.18 12.05 7.02
C PRO A 333 15.20 10.70 7.76
N ALA A 334 14.90 10.73 9.06
CA ALA A 334 14.68 9.52 9.86
C ALA A 334 13.27 8.95 9.68
N SER A 335 12.33 9.77 9.22
CA SER A 335 10.93 9.42 9.00
C SER A 335 10.57 9.52 7.52
N TRP A 336 9.78 8.58 7.03
CA TRP A 336 9.43 8.47 5.61
C TRP A 336 7.95 8.17 5.43
N ILE A 337 7.31 8.87 4.52
CA ILE A 337 6.01 8.50 3.97
C ILE A 337 6.25 7.64 2.74
N VAL A 338 5.61 6.48 2.68
CA VAL A 338 5.72 5.56 1.56
C VAL A 338 4.33 5.34 0.95
N ASP A 339 4.16 5.83 -0.27
CA ASP A 339 2.97 5.57 -1.08
C ASP A 339 3.16 4.28 -1.87
N VAL A 340 2.25 3.35 -1.67
CA VAL A 340 2.16 2.07 -2.39
C VAL A 340 0.83 1.99 -3.13
N PRO A 341 0.66 1.08 -4.12
CA PRO A 341 -0.63 0.95 -4.82
C PRO A 341 -1.83 0.78 -3.89
N GLY A 342 -1.67 0.11 -2.74
CA GLY A 342 -2.72 -0.17 -1.77
C GLY A 342 -2.96 0.93 -0.72
N GLY A 343 -2.18 2.02 -0.70
CA GLY A 343 -2.36 3.11 0.25
C GLY A 343 -1.07 3.78 0.67
N ARG A 344 -1.04 4.27 1.90
CA ARG A 344 0.08 5.04 2.48
C ARG A 344 0.46 4.47 3.83
N VAL A 345 1.76 4.36 4.07
CA VAL A 345 2.34 4.02 5.37
C VAL A 345 3.44 5.02 5.74
N ARG A 346 3.77 5.06 7.02
CA ARG A 346 4.93 5.78 7.54
C ARG A 346 5.96 4.78 8.03
N VAL A 347 7.22 5.03 7.71
CA VAL A 347 8.37 4.28 8.21
C VAL A 347 9.24 5.22 9.03
N ASP A 348 9.57 4.82 10.26
CA ASP A 348 10.51 5.54 11.13
C ASP A 348 11.73 4.65 11.34
N ILE A 349 12.93 5.17 11.06
CA ILE A 349 14.22 4.54 11.31
C ILE A 349 14.74 5.12 12.60
N ASP A 350 14.77 4.31 13.68
CA ASP A 350 15.20 4.75 14.99
C ASP A 350 16.62 4.23 15.24
N GLY A 351 17.59 5.15 15.18
CA GLY A 351 18.99 4.83 15.40
C GLY A 351 19.94 5.58 14.47
N VAL A 352 21.23 5.40 14.72
CA VAL A 352 22.29 6.01 13.90
C VAL A 352 22.61 5.11 12.72
N ILE A 353 22.45 5.65 11.52
CA ILE A 353 22.97 5.01 10.31
C ILE A 353 24.48 5.26 10.28
N ASP A 354 25.28 4.20 10.30
CA ASP A 354 26.72 4.30 10.11
C ASP A 354 27.03 4.52 8.61
N TRP A 355 27.27 5.77 8.25
CA TRP A 355 27.51 6.17 6.87
C TRP A 355 28.90 5.75 6.35
N ASP A 356 29.86 5.54 7.24
CA ASP A 356 31.26 5.22 6.93
C ASP A 356 31.58 3.74 7.10
N GLY A 357 30.69 2.99 7.74
CA GLY A 357 30.85 1.58 8.08
C GLY A 357 30.16 0.61 7.10
N PRO A 358 29.93 -0.62 7.55
CA PRO A 358 29.30 -1.67 6.73
C PRO A 358 27.80 -1.46 6.47
N GLY A 359 27.32 -0.24 6.53
CA GLY A 359 25.93 0.11 6.34
C GLY A 359 25.13 0.18 7.64
N LEU A 360 23.82 -0.03 7.55
CA LEU A 360 22.93 -0.03 8.71
C LEU A 360 23.04 -1.35 9.45
N THR A 361 23.45 -1.33 10.71
CA THR A 361 23.42 -2.51 11.58
C THR A 361 22.59 -2.21 12.82
N GLY A 362 21.49 -2.96 12.99
CA GLY A 362 20.77 -3.01 14.25
C GLY A 362 19.85 -1.81 14.56
N ALA A 363 19.67 -0.86 13.66
CA ALA A 363 18.70 0.20 13.89
C ALA A 363 17.27 -0.36 13.82
N PRO A 364 16.45 -0.21 14.86
CA PRO A 364 15.06 -0.63 14.80
C PRO A 364 14.28 0.20 13.78
N VAL A 365 13.45 -0.48 13.01
CA VAL A 365 12.59 0.14 11.99
C VAL A 365 11.13 -0.08 12.39
N PHE A 366 10.36 0.98 12.36
CA PHE A 366 8.95 0.94 12.70
C PHE A 366 8.08 1.25 11.48
N LEU A 367 7.01 0.50 11.34
CA LEU A 367 6.02 0.67 10.29
C LEU A 367 4.68 1.11 10.90
N THR A 368 4.22 2.30 10.54
CA THR A 368 2.90 2.79 10.93
C THR A 368 1.95 2.80 9.74
N GLY A 369 0.77 2.23 9.91
CA GLY A 369 -0.22 2.20 8.84
C GLY A 369 -1.59 1.71 9.31
N PRO A 370 -2.60 1.80 8.42
CA PRO A 370 -3.97 1.44 8.75
C PRO A 370 -4.19 -0.06 8.84
N ALA A 371 -5.23 -0.42 9.60
CA ALA A 371 -5.93 -1.68 9.47
C ALA A 371 -7.41 -1.40 9.25
N THR A 372 -8.01 -2.05 8.26
CA THR A 372 -9.39 -1.81 7.86
C THR A 372 -10.15 -3.12 7.77
N ARG A 373 -11.23 -3.25 8.56
CA ARG A 373 -12.20 -4.35 8.44
C ARG A 373 -13.16 -4.03 7.29
N VAL A 374 -13.28 -4.94 6.34
CA VAL A 374 -14.15 -4.81 5.16
C VAL A 374 -15.51 -5.44 5.41
N ALA A 375 -15.53 -6.64 6.00
CA ALA A 375 -16.75 -7.40 6.24
C ALA A 375 -16.61 -8.36 7.40
N GLU A 376 -17.75 -8.70 8.01
CA GLU A 376 -17.92 -9.87 8.86
C GLU A 376 -18.65 -10.95 8.06
N ILE A 377 -18.21 -12.19 8.23
CA ILE A 377 -18.69 -13.33 7.49
C ILE A 377 -19.09 -14.41 8.48
N ILE A 378 -20.29 -14.93 8.32
CA ILE A 378 -20.76 -16.08 9.08
C ILE A 378 -20.89 -17.26 8.14
N ILE A 379 -20.19 -18.34 8.43
CA ILE A 379 -20.27 -19.58 7.67
C ILE A 379 -21.63 -20.22 7.96
N PRO A 380 -22.43 -20.55 6.92
CA PRO A 380 -23.79 -21.06 7.09
C PRO A 380 -23.86 -22.45 7.73
#